data_1810302d37730f8358dc7a2f8b06be44
#
_entry.id   1810302d37730f8358dc7a2f8b06be44
#
_cell.length_a   1.000
_cell.length_b   1.000
_cell.length_c   1.000
_cell.angle_alpha   90.00
_cell.angle_beta   90.00
_cell.angle_gamma   90.00
#
_symmetry.space_group_name_H-M   'P 1'
#
loop_
_entity.id
_entity.type
_entity.pdbx_description
1 polymer ?
#
loop_
_entity_poly.entity_id
_entity_poly.type
_entity_poly.pdbx_seq_one_letter_code
_entity_poly.pdbx_strand_id
1 'polypeptide(L)'
;MSEEDIVLTPMMKQFLDLKAKHPDAVMLFRCGDFYETYSTDAVVAAEILGITLTKRANGKGKTVEMAGFPHHALDTYLPKLVRAGKRVAICDQLEDPKMTKKLVKRGITELVTPGVSINDNILNYRENNFLAAVHFGKGTCGVAFLDISTGEFLTAEGPFDYVDKLLNNFAPKEVLFERGKRGMFEGNFGSKFFTFELDDWVFTETTAREKLLKHFETKNLKGFGVEHLKNGIIASGAILQYLIMTQHTQIGHITSLARIEEDKYVRLDKFTVRSLELIGNMNDGGSSLINVIDRTISPMGARLLKRWMVFPLKDEKRSEERRVGKECRSRWSPYH
;
A
#
# COMPACT_ATOMS: atom_id res chain seq x y z
N MET A 1 4.56 -4.74 -44.52
CA MET A 1 3.29 -5.42 -44.23
C MET A 1 2.42 -4.37 -43.52
N SER A 2 1.38 -3.89 -44.20
CA SER A 2 0.47 -2.85 -43.75
C SER A 2 -0.22 -3.27 -42.46
N GLU A 3 -0.20 -2.43 -41.41
CA GLU A 3 -1.08 -2.51 -40.27
C GLU A 3 -2.52 -2.47 -40.77
N GLU A 4 -3.14 -3.63 -40.92
CA GLU A 4 -4.57 -3.71 -41.18
C GLU A 4 -5.28 -3.03 -40.03
N ASP A 5 -6.04 -1.98 -40.32
CA ASP A 5 -6.92 -1.28 -39.40
C ASP A 5 -7.79 -2.28 -38.63
N ILE A 6 -7.36 -2.59 -37.40
CA ILE A 6 -8.12 -3.45 -36.49
C ILE A 6 -9.35 -2.67 -36.06
N VAL A 7 -10.49 -2.91 -36.70
CA VAL A 7 -11.76 -2.32 -36.29
C VAL A 7 -12.18 -2.90 -34.95
N LEU A 8 -11.73 -2.25 -33.89
CA LEU A 8 -12.11 -2.56 -32.49
C LEU A 8 -13.58 -2.15 -32.24
N THR A 9 -14.29 -2.92 -31.42
CA THR A 9 -15.58 -2.45 -30.94
C THR A 9 -15.40 -1.18 -30.09
N PRO A 10 -16.36 -0.24 -30.08
CA PRO A 10 -16.25 0.99 -29.30
C PRO A 10 -15.95 0.77 -27.82
N MET A 11 -16.50 -0.30 -27.25
CA MET A 11 -16.24 -0.70 -25.87
C MET A 11 -14.79 -1.17 -25.65
N MET A 12 -14.24 -1.96 -26.57
CA MET A 12 -12.86 -2.43 -26.48
C MET A 12 -11.86 -1.28 -26.68
N LYS A 13 -12.20 -0.30 -27.52
CA LYS A 13 -11.40 0.92 -27.63
C LYS A 13 -11.35 1.67 -26.30
N GLN A 14 -12.51 1.84 -25.64
CA GLN A 14 -12.58 2.49 -24.32
C GLN A 14 -11.75 1.73 -23.27
N PHE A 15 -11.80 0.40 -23.28
CA PHE A 15 -10.97 -0.44 -22.39
C PHE A 15 -9.48 -0.21 -22.64
N LEU A 16 -9.03 -0.25 -23.89
CA LEU A 16 -7.61 -0.08 -24.24
C LEU A 16 -7.11 1.34 -23.92
N ASP A 17 -7.92 2.37 -24.16
CA ASP A 17 -7.59 3.76 -23.82
C ASP A 17 -7.39 3.95 -22.31
N LEU A 18 -8.17 3.25 -21.48
CA LEU A 18 -8.02 3.27 -20.02
C LEU A 18 -6.85 2.39 -19.56
N LYS A 19 -6.67 1.21 -20.16
CA LYS A 19 -5.55 0.30 -19.88
C LYS A 19 -4.20 0.95 -20.19
N ALA A 20 -4.09 1.73 -21.24
CA ALA A 20 -2.87 2.44 -21.60
C ALA A 20 -2.39 3.43 -20.53
N LYS A 21 -3.29 3.92 -19.68
CA LYS A 21 -2.94 4.80 -18.54
C LYS A 21 -2.39 4.04 -17.34
N HIS A 22 -2.75 2.76 -17.20
CA HIS A 22 -2.34 1.88 -16.11
C HIS A 22 -1.96 0.49 -16.66
N PRO A 23 -0.88 0.40 -17.45
CA PRO A 23 -0.49 -0.83 -18.14
C PRO A 23 -0.11 -1.96 -17.17
N ASP A 24 0.33 -1.62 -15.99
CA ASP A 24 0.77 -2.51 -14.90
C ASP A 24 -0.37 -3.04 -14.02
N ALA A 25 -1.58 -2.46 -14.10
CA ALA A 25 -2.71 -2.85 -13.28
C ALA A 25 -3.65 -3.81 -14.00
N VAL A 26 -4.14 -4.84 -13.32
CA VAL A 26 -5.26 -5.66 -13.80
C VAL A 26 -6.52 -4.80 -13.82
N MET A 27 -7.11 -4.63 -14.99
CA MET A 27 -8.29 -3.78 -15.13
C MET A 27 -9.58 -4.58 -14.96
N LEU A 28 -10.38 -4.24 -13.96
CA LEU A 28 -11.75 -4.71 -13.77
C LEU A 28 -12.71 -3.70 -14.41
N PHE A 29 -13.22 -4.04 -15.58
CA PHE A 29 -14.00 -3.14 -16.43
C PHE A 29 -15.49 -3.47 -16.31
N ARG A 30 -16.29 -2.54 -15.81
CA ARG A 30 -17.73 -2.74 -15.59
C ARG A 30 -18.49 -2.87 -16.89
N CYS A 31 -19.12 -4.04 -17.09
CA CYS A 31 -19.98 -4.35 -18.23
C CYS A 31 -21.33 -4.87 -17.73
N GLY A 32 -22.35 -3.97 -17.65
CA GLY A 32 -23.63 -4.34 -17.06
C GLY A 32 -23.47 -4.80 -15.61
N ASP A 33 -23.88 -6.06 -15.33
CA ASP A 33 -23.82 -6.63 -13.99
C ASP A 33 -22.49 -7.38 -13.68
N PHE A 34 -21.49 -7.26 -14.55
CA PHE A 34 -20.19 -7.92 -14.41
C PHE A 34 -19.04 -6.93 -14.37
N TYR A 35 -17.97 -7.32 -13.67
CA TYR A 35 -16.63 -6.85 -13.95
C TYR A 35 -15.96 -7.83 -14.89
N GLU A 36 -15.56 -7.35 -16.04
CA GLU A 36 -14.87 -8.11 -17.08
C GLU A 36 -13.44 -7.65 -17.21
N THR A 37 -12.54 -8.55 -17.52
CA THR A 37 -11.14 -8.26 -17.82
C THR A 37 -10.75 -8.97 -19.11
N TYR A 38 -9.79 -8.41 -19.87
CA TYR A 38 -9.50 -8.85 -21.22
C TYR A 38 -8.01 -9.06 -21.46
N SER A 39 -7.69 -9.82 -22.52
CA SER A 39 -6.31 -10.09 -22.96
C SER A 39 -5.45 -10.70 -21.84
N THR A 40 -4.25 -10.21 -21.64
CA THR A 40 -3.31 -10.69 -20.60
C THR A 40 -3.89 -10.57 -19.19
N ASP A 41 -4.67 -9.53 -18.91
CA ASP A 41 -5.30 -9.34 -17.61
C ASP A 41 -6.32 -10.45 -17.32
N ALA A 42 -7.04 -10.92 -18.35
CA ALA A 42 -7.99 -12.01 -18.21
C ALA A 42 -7.30 -13.34 -17.84
N VAL A 43 -6.17 -13.63 -18.43
CA VAL A 43 -5.39 -14.84 -18.13
C VAL A 43 -4.90 -14.79 -16.68
N VAL A 44 -4.30 -13.68 -16.27
CA VAL A 44 -3.81 -13.47 -14.90
C VAL A 44 -4.95 -13.54 -13.88
N ALA A 45 -6.08 -12.88 -14.17
CA ALA A 45 -7.22 -12.89 -13.27
C ALA A 45 -7.85 -14.28 -13.17
N ALA A 46 -8.01 -15.00 -14.27
CA ALA A 46 -8.58 -16.34 -14.28
C ALA A 46 -7.75 -17.31 -13.42
N GLU A 47 -6.42 -17.25 -13.54
CA GLU A 47 -5.49 -18.07 -12.77
C GLU A 47 -5.58 -17.79 -11.26
N ILE A 48 -5.51 -16.50 -10.87
CA ILE A 48 -5.51 -16.12 -9.45
C ILE A 48 -6.87 -16.34 -8.79
N LEU A 49 -7.95 -16.02 -9.50
CA LEU A 49 -9.31 -16.09 -8.97
C LEU A 49 -9.93 -17.48 -9.04
N GLY A 50 -9.39 -18.37 -9.87
CA GLY A 50 -9.97 -19.69 -10.15
C GLY A 50 -11.29 -19.59 -10.93
N ILE A 51 -11.43 -18.60 -11.83
CA ILE A 51 -12.63 -18.39 -12.68
C ILE A 51 -12.35 -18.81 -14.11
N THR A 52 -13.41 -19.06 -14.86
CA THR A 52 -13.33 -19.56 -16.24
C THR A 52 -12.77 -18.47 -17.17
N LEU A 53 -11.70 -18.82 -17.89
CA LEU A 53 -11.19 -18.03 -19.01
C LEU A 53 -12.03 -18.36 -20.25
N THR A 54 -12.65 -17.35 -20.85
CA THR A 54 -13.49 -17.46 -22.05
C THR A 54 -12.95 -16.58 -23.17
N LYS A 55 -13.65 -16.54 -24.30
CA LYS A 55 -13.31 -15.66 -25.44
C LYS A 55 -14.50 -14.80 -25.80
N ARG A 56 -14.26 -13.51 -26.02
CA ARG A 56 -15.26 -12.56 -26.50
C ARG A 56 -14.98 -12.14 -27.93
N ALA A 57 -16.02 -12.06 -28.74
CA ALA A 57 -15.90 -11.53 -30.10
C ALA A 57 -15.54 -10.04 -30.09
N ASN A 58 -14.51 -9.66 -30.86
CA ASN A 58 -13.98 -8.29 -30.94
C ASN A 58 -13.99 -7.75 -32.37
N GLY A 59 -15.12 -7.90 -33.07
CA GLY A 59 -15.30 -7.45 -34.45
C GLY A 59 -14.57 -8.34 -35.48
N LYS A 60 -15.05 -8.35 -36.73
CA LYS A 60 -14.50 -9.07 -37.90
C LYS A 60 -13.91 -10.46 -37.62
N GLY A 61 -14.58 -11.26 -36.82
CA GLY A 61 -14.17 -12.65 -36.53
C GLY A 61 -12.98 -12.84 -35.61
N LYS A 62 -12.42 -11.77 -35.03
CA LYS A 62 -11.36 -11.85 -34.00
C LYS A 62 -11.99 -12.04 -32.62
N THR A 63 -11.31 -12.78 -31.78
CA THR A 63 -11.69 -13.00 -30.39
C THR A 63 -10.59 -12.52 -29.46
N VAL A 64 -10.93 -12.10 -28.26
CA VAL A 64 -10.03 -11.72 -27.18
C VAL A 64 -10.34 -12.58 -25.95
N GLU A 65 -9.31 -13.01 -25.23
CA GLU A 65 -9.46 -13.68 -23.95
C GLU A 65 -10.22 -12.76 -22.99
N MET A 66 -11.15 -13.34 -22.26
CA MET A 66 -12.01 -12.66 -21.31
C MET A 66 -12.21 -13.53 -20.07
N ALA A 67 -12.15 -12.92 -18.91
CA ALA A 67 -12.61 -13.46 -17.65
C ALA A 67 -13.50 -12.43 -16.96
N GLY A 68 -14.42 -12.85 -16.11
CA GLY A 68 -15.28 -11.93 -15.40
C GLY A 68 -16.06 -12.59 -14.29
N PHE A 69 -16.58 -11.74 -13.40
CA PHE A 69 -17.40 -12.14 -12.27
C PHE A 69 -18.50 -11.12 -12.02
N PRO A 70 -19.61 -11.48 -11.34
CA PRO A 70 -20.68 -10.56 -11.02
C PRO A 70 -20.18 -9.37 -10.18
N HIS A 71 -20.62 -8.15 -10.48
CA HIS A 71 -20.11 -6.95 -9.83
C HIS A 71 -20.31 -6.94 -8.30
N HIS A 72 -21.41 -7.51 -7.83
CA HIS A 72 -21.68 -7.62 -6.39
C HIS A 72 -20.72 -8.56 -5.65
N ALA A 73 -19.93 -9.35 -6.39
CA ALA A 73 -18.90 -10.23 -5.83
C ALA A 73 -17.49 -9.57 -5.79
N LEU A 74 -17.39 -8.24 -6.05
CA LEU A 74 -16.13 -7.51 -6.03
C LEU A 74 -15.37 -7.73 -4.72
N ASP A 75 -16.08 -7.63 -3.59
CA ASP A 75 -15.49 -7.82 -2.25
C ASP A 75 -14.93 -9.21 -1.98
N THR A 76 -15.33 -10.20 -2.78
CA THR A 76 -14.81 -11.57 -2.70
C THR A 76 -13.57 -11.76 -3.59
N TYR A 77 -13.55 -11.15 -4.77
CA TYR A 77 -12.52 -11.40 -5.79
C TYR A 77 -11.38 -10.39 -5.75
N LEU A 78 -11.66 -9.10 -5.49
CA LEU A 78 -10.64 -8.06 -5.37
C LEU A 78 -9.53 -8.40 -4.35
N PRO A 79 -9.87 -8.88 -3.12
CA PRO A 79 -8.87 -9.26 -2.15
C PRO A 79 -7.89 -10.33 -2.63
N LYS A 80 -8.34 -11.27 -3.46
CA LYS A 80 -7.49 -12.35 -3.98
C LYS A 80 -6.43 -11.78 -4.94
N LEU A 81 -6.82 -10.87 -5.84
CA LEU A 81 -5.89 -10.20 -6.75
C LEU A 81 -4.84 -9.37 -5.99
N VAL A 82 -5.29 -8.56 -5.05
CA VAL A 82 -4.41 -7.68 -4.27
C VAL A 82 -3.45 -8.50 -3.38
N ARG A 83 -3.92 -9.56 -2.73
CA ARG A 83 -3.07 -10.47 -1.94
C ARG A 83 -2.06 -11.23 -2.81
N ALA A 84 -2.38 -11.49 -4.07
CA ALA A 84 -1.45 -12.05 -5.05
C ALA A 84 -0.45 -10.99 -5.59
N GLY A 85 -0.40 -9.80 -4.97
CA GLY A 85 0.52 -8.73 -5.34
C GLY A 85 0.15 -8.02 -6.65
N LYS A 86 -1.12 -8.03 -7.06
CA LYS A 86 -1.55 -7.32 -8.27
C LYS A 86 -2.11 -5.95 -7.91
N ARG A 87 -1.76 -4.96 -8.72
CA ARG A 87 -2.44 -3.67 -8.74
C ARG A 87 -3.73 -3.85 -9.55
N VAL A 88 -4.84 -3.31 -9.08
CA VAL A 88 -6.15 -3.51 -9.68
C VAL A 88 -6.81 -2.16 -9.95
N ALA A 89 -7.10 -1.87 -11.21
CA ALA A 89 -7.84 -0.68 -11.61
C ALA A 89 -9.33 -1.03 -11.70
N ILE A 90 -10.14 -0.46 -10.82
CA ILE A 90 -11.60 -0.58 -10.85
C ILE A 90 -12.12 0.50 -11.81
N CYS A 91 -12.83 0.06 -12.84
CA CYS A 91 -13.37 0.91 -13.88
C CYS A 91 -14.88 0.79 -13.91
N ASP A 92 -15.56 1.80 -13.39
CA ASP A 92 -17.03 1.85 -13.32
C ASP A 92 -17.67 2.71 -14.39
N GLN A 93 -18.99 2.53 -14.54
CA GLN A 93 -19.84 3.34 -15.38
C GLN A 93 -20.06 4.70 -14.71
N LEU A 94 -19.69 5.78 -15.40
CA LEU A 94 -19.85 7.15 -14.90
C LEU A 94 -21.24 7.75 -15.21
N GLU A 95 -22.04 7.03 -15.98
CA GLU A 95 -23.36 7.43 -16.45
C GLU A 95 -24.36 6.29 -16.23
N ASP A 96 -25.62 6.63 -15.95
CA ASP A 96 -26.69 5.62 -15.86
C ASP A 96 -26.96 5.03 -17.27
N PRO A 97 -26.81 3.71 -17.46
CA PRO A 97 -27.10 3.06 -18.73
C PRO A 97 -28.51 3.29 -19.25
N LYS A 98 -29.47 3.55 -18.36
CA LYS A 98 -30.88 3.81 -18.72
C LYS A 98 -31.10 5.21 -19.30
N MET A 99 -30.20 6.15 -19.01
CA MET A 99 -30.30 7.54 -19.42
C MET A 99 -29.57 7.87 -20.73
N THR A 100 -28.73 6.94 -21.23
CA THR A 100 -27.95 7.16 -22.45
C THR A 100 -28.29 6.16 -23.55
N LYS A 101 -28.45 6.66 -24.79
CA LYS A 101 -28.59 5.84 -26.00
C LYS A 101 -27.27 5.51 -26.66
N LYS A 102 -26.17 6.08 -26.14
CA LYS A 102 -24.80 5.89 -26.65
C LYS A 102 -24.05 4.87 -25.77
N LEU A 103 -22.81 4.55 -26.16
CA LEU A 103 -21.93 3.77 -25.31
C LEU A 103 -21.74 4.48 -23.97
N VAL A 104 -22.09 3.81 -22.88
CA VAL A 104 -21.90 4.30 -21.51
C VAL A 104 -20.44 4.66 -21.28
N LYS A 105 -20.19 5.88 -20.81
CA LYS A 105 -18.84 6.33 -20.46
C LYS A 105 -18.37 5.66 -19.19
N ARG A 106 -17.14 5.18 -19.20
CA ARG A 106 -16.49 4.54 -18.05
C ARG A 106 -15.22 5.27 -17.69
N GLY A 107 -14.84 5.18 -16.42
CA GLY A 107 -13.60 5.75 -15.90
C GLY A 107 -13.06 4.93 -14.75
N ILE A 108 -11.78 5.09 -14.47
CA ILE A 108 -11.16 4.48 -13.31
C ILE A 108 -11.64 5.26 -12.08
N THR A 109 -12.34 4.56 -11.20
CA THR A 109 -12.88 5.11 -9.96
C THR A 109 -11.94 4.89 -8.79
N GLU A 110 -11.16 3.81 -8.85
CA GLU A 110 -10.20 3.47 -7.81
C GLU A 110 -9.05 2.63 -8.40
N LEU A 111 -7.85 2.84 -7.90
CA LEU A 111 -6.69 1.99 -8.16
C LEU A 111 -6.25 1.34 -6.84
N VAL A 112 -6.63 0.10 -6.65
CA VAL A 112 -6.32 -0.66 -5.43
C VAL A 112 -4.97 -1.35 -5.57
N THR A 113 -4.10 -1.14 -4.59
CA THR A 113 -2.78 -1.77 -4.54
C THR A 113 -2.54 -2.37 -3.15
N PRO A 114 -1.53 -3.24 -2.97
CA PRO A 114 -1.26 -3.83 -1.66
C PRO A 114 -1.06 -2.81 -0.54
N GLY A 115 -0.44 -1.66 -0.83
CA GLY A 115 -0.11 -0.61 0.15
C GLY A 115 -1.23 0.38 0.42
N VAL A 116 -2.22 0.54 -0.49
CA VAL A 116 -3.29 1.55 -0.36
C VAL A 116 -4.69 0.96 -0.30
N SER A 117 -4.81 -0.28 0.12
CA SER A 117 -6.11 -0.91 0.31
C SER A 117 -6.75 -0.46 1.62
N ILE A 118 -8.02 -0.03 1.54
CA ILE A 118 -8.88 0.30 2.70
C ILE A 118 -9.94 -0.79 2.90
N ASN A 119 -10.07 -1.73 1.96
CA ASN A 119 -11.11 -2.75 1.99
C ASN A 119 -10.90 -3.73 3.15
N ASP A 120 -11.90 -3.85 4.01
CA ASP A 120 -11.92 -4.68 5.21
C ASP A 120 -11.61 -6.16 4.93
N ASN A 121 -11.96 -6.67 3.77
CA ASN A 121 -11.68 -8.05 3.38
C ASN A 121 -10.23 -8.28 2.94
N ILE A 122 -9.47 -7.20 2.67
CA ILE A 122 -8.05 -7.26 2.30
C ILE A 122 -7.18 -7.13 3.55
N LEU A 123 -7.57 -6.26 4.48
CA LEU A 123 -6.79 -5.90 5.65
C LEU A 123 -6.83 -6.99 6.73
N ASN A 124 -5.68 -7.22 7.35
CA ASN A 124 -5.62 -7.87 8.65
C ASN A 124 -5.62 -6.79 9.73
N TYR A 125 -6.74 -6.58 10.41
CA TYR A 125 -6.90 -5.52 11.41
C TYR A 125 -5.87 -5.57 12.56
N ARG A 126 -5.31 -6.74 12.83
CA ARG A 126 -4.29 -6.91 13.88
C ARG A 126 -2.90 -6.50 13.43
N GLU A 127 -2.71 -6.15 12.15
CA GLU A 127 -1.46 -5.68 11.56
C GLU A 127 -1.64 -4.32 10.89
N ASN A 128 -0.57 -3.53 10.83
CA ASN A 128 -0.55 -2.34 10.00
C ASN A 128 -0.41 -2.71 8.52
N ASN A 129 -1.05 -1.92 7.65
CA ASN A 129 -0.91 -2.03 6.20
C ASN A 129 -0.10 -0.84 5.68
N PHE A 130 1.22 -0.87 5.89
CA PHE A 130 2.07 0.24 5.51
C PHE A 130 2.34 0.29 4.00
N LEU A 131 2.09 1.45 3.42
CA LEU A 131 2.73 1.94 2.21
C LEU A 131 4.01 2.66 2.62
N ALA A 132 5.13 2.37 1.97
CA ALA A 132 6.37 3.10 2.20
C ALA A 132 6.81 3.86 0.94
N ALA A 133 7.60 4.92 1.13
CA ALA A 133 8.35 5.56 0.06
C ALA A 133 9.80 5.78 0.50
N VAL A 134 10.72 5.60 -0.45
CA VAL A 134 12.16 5.76 -0.23
C VAL A 134 12.71 6.79 -1.21
N HIS A 135 13.44 7.77 -0.69
CA HIS A 135 14.18 8.75 -1.50
C HIS A 135 15.68 8.64 -1.25
N PHE A 136 16.44 8.55 -2.32
CA PHE A 136 17.89 8.42 -2.30
C PHE A 136 18.56 9.79 -2.39
N GLY A 137 19.07 10.30 -1.26
CA GLY A 137 19.87 11.51 -1.18
C GLY A 137 21.38 11.25 -1.32
N LYS A 138 22.18 12.29 -1.20
CA LYS A 138 23.66 12.19 -1.21
C LYS A 138 24.14 11.62 0.12
N GLY A 139 24.46 10.32 0.16
CA GLY A 139 24.98 9.63 1.35
C GLY A 139 23.95 9.32 2.45
N THR A 140 22.72 9.77 2.31
CA THR A 140 21.61 9.51 3.22
C THR A 140 20.37 9.10 2.44
N CYS A 141 19.45 8.44 3.10
CA CYS A 141 18.20 7.99 2.52
C CYS A 141 17.03 8.46 3.39
N GLY A 142 16.00 9.00 2.77
CA GLY A 142 14.75 9.31 3.44
C GLY A 142 13.75 8.18 3.26
N VAL A 143 12.97 7.89 4.28
CA VAL A 143 11.89 6.92 4.24
C VAL A 143 10.65 7.46 4.93
N ALA A 144 9.49 7.16 4.37
CA ALA A 144 8.21 7.43 5.00
C ALA A 144 7.33 6.18 4.96
N PHE A 145 6.48 6.04 5.96
CA PHE A 145 5.52 4.94 6.11
C PHE A 145 4.14 5.52 6.40
N LEU A 146 3.15 5.10 5.66
CA LEU A 146 1.76 5.48 5.89
C LEU A 146 0.88 4.23 5.94
N ASP A 147 0.13 4.10 7.03
CA ASP A 147 -1.01 3.20 7.09
C ASP A 147 -2.28 4.02 6.84
N ILE A 148 -2.82 3.91 5.63
CA ILE A 148 -3.98 4.70 5.21
C ILE A 148 -5.24 4.35 6.02
N SER A 149 -5.34 3.13 6.54
CA SER A 149 -6.51 2.68 7.32
C SER A 149 -6.55 3.29 8.72
N THR A 150 -5.39 3.59 9.30
CA THR A 150 -5.25 4.14 10.66
C THR A 150 -4.88 5.62 10.68
N GLY A 151 -4.43 6.18 9.57
CA GLY A 151 -3.90 7.55 9.48
C GLY A 151 -2.51 7.69 10.09
N GLU A 152 -1.85 6.58 10.45
CA GLU A 152 -0.50 6.63 11.01
C GLU A 152 0.53 6.95 9.92
N PHE A 153 1.16 8.13 10.03
CA PHE A 153 2.13 8.61 9.07
C PHE A 153 3.46 8.92 9.77
N LEU A 154 4.50 8.19 9.38
CA LEU A 154 5.81 8.22 10.01
C LEU A 154 6.88 8.55 8.97
N THR A 155 7.96 9.25 9.39
CA THR A 155 9.10 9.52 8.51
C THR A 155 10.41 9.46 9.27
N ALA A 156 11.47 9.10 8.54
CA ALA A 156 12.85 9.11 9.03
C ALA A 156 13.82 9.45 7.91
N GLU A 157 15.03 9.83 8.32
CA GLU A 157 16.17 10.02 7.43
C GLU A 157 17.43 9.52 8.12
N GLY A 158 18.30 8.82 7.37
CA GLY A 158 19.53 8.28 7.89
C GLY A 158 20.35 7.50 6.85
N PRO A 159 21.41 6.80 7.29
CA PRO A 159 22.17 5.90 6.43
C PRO A 159 21.31 4.76 5.87
N PHE A 160 21.75 4.15 4.78
CA PHE A 160 21.03 3.03 4.13
C PHE A 160 20.75 1.86 5.08
N ASP A 161 21.71 1.51 5.95
CA ASP A 161 21.54 0.44 6.96
C ASP A 161 20.42 0.72 7.96
N TYR A 162 20.22 1.99 8.30
CA TYR A 162 19.13 2.39 9.18
C TYR A 162 17.79 2.24 8.47
N VAL A 163 17.71 2.71 7.24
CA VAL A 163 16.48 2.58 6.44
C VAL A 163 16.16 1.11 6.14
N ASP A 164 17.17 0.26 5.87
CA ASP A 164 16.95 -1.20 5.71
C ASP A 164 16.31 -1.81 6.95
N LYS A 165 16.79 -1.45 8.14
CA LYS A 165 16.19 -1.90 9.40
C LYS A 165 14.75 -1.47 9.55
N LEU A 166 14.44 -0.19 9.23
CA LEU A 166 13.06 0.31 9.28
C LEU A 166 12.16 -0.42 8.29
N LEU A 167 12.58 -0.60 7.03
CA LEU A 167 11.81 -1.34 6.03
C LEU A 167 11.54 -2.78 6.47
N ASN A 168 12.53 -3.44 7.06
CA ASN A 168 12.35 -4.82 7.57
C ASN A 168 11.41 -4.89 8.78
N ASN A 169 11.48 -3.93 9.70
CA ASN A 169 10.71 -3.93 10.94
C ASN A 169 9.26 -3.47 10.74
N PHE A 170 9.02 -2.48 9.87
CA PHE A 170 7.67 -2.05 9.50
C PHE A 170 7.03 -2.99 8.47
N ALA A 171 7.83 -3.74 7.71
CA ALA A 171 7.40 -4.70 6.69
C ALA A 171 6.28 -4.16 5.78
N PRO A 172 6.53 -3.04 5.06
CA PRO A 172 5.51 -2.41 4.23
C PRO A 172 5.02 -3.37 3.15
N LYS A 173 3.74 -3.26 2.81
CA LYS A 173 3.11 -4.08 1.77
C LYS A 173 3.46 -3.58 0.37
N GLU A 174 3.87 -2.33 0.25
CA GLU A 174 4.31 -1.72 -1.01
C GLU A 174 5.36 -0.64 -0.71
N VAL A 175 6.38 -0.53 -1.57
CA VAL A 175 7.43 0.47 -1.46
C VAL A 175 7.56 1.27 -2.75
N LEU A 176 7.47 2.58 -2.63
CA LEU A 176 7.60 3.53 -3.73
C LEU A 176 9.03 4.04 -3.78
N PHE A 177 9.57 4.21 -4.98
CA PHE A 177 10.84 4.91 -5.19
C PHE A 177 10.89 5.53 -6.59
N GLU A 178 11.92 6.34 -6.82
CA GLU A 178 12.12 7.09 -8.05
C GLU A 178 12.46 6.15 -9.22
N ARG A 179 11.84 6.39 -10.39
CA ARG A 179 12.07 5.64 -11.61
C ARG A 179 13.56 5.64 -12.00
N GLY A 180 14.03 4.48 -12.46
CA GLY A 180 15.43 4.26 -12.82
C GLY A 180 16.37 3.99 -11.64
N LYS A 181 15.88 3.97 -10.40
CA LYS A 181 16.69 3.64 -9.21
C LYS A 181 16.52 2.21 -8.70
N ARG A 182 15.91 1.33 -9.49
CA ARG A 182 15.68 -0.07 -9.11
C ARG A 182 16.95 -0.79 -8.68
N GLY A 183 18.04 -0.68 -9.45
CA GLY A 183 19.31 -1.32 -9.09
C GLY A 183 19.89 -0.80 -7.78
N MET A 184 19.70 0.49 -7.48
CA MET A 184 20.11 1.07 -6.19
C MET A 184 19.21 0.56 -5.04
N PHE A 185 17.90 0.46 -5.28
CA PHE A 185 16.97 -0.08 -4.29
C PHE A 185 17.28 -1.54 -3.96
N GLU A 186 17.35 -2.39 -4.97
CA GLU A 186 17.60 -3.82 -4.80
C GLU A 186 18.98 -4.11 -4.21
N GLY A 187 20.01 -3.34 -4.58
CA GLY A 187 21.36 -3.45 -4.04
C GLY A 187 21.46 -3.12 -2.55
N ASN A 188 20.63 -2.21 -2.02
CA ASN A 188 20.67 -1.83 -0.60
C ASN A 188 19.63 -2.56 0.25
N PHE A 189 18.44 -2.86 -0.29
CA PHE A 189 17.29 -3.36 0.50
C PHE A 189 16.82 -4.75 0.06
N GLY A 190 17.36 -5.28 -1.06
CA GLY A 190 16.97 -6.57 -1.64
C GLY A 190 15.70 -6.50 -2.48
N SER A 191 15.33 -7.65 -3.08
CA SER A 191 14.23 -7.77 -4.05
C SER A 191 12.92 -8.32 -3.48
N LYS A 192 12.82 -8.49 -2.15
CA LYS A 192 11.66 -9.13 -1.50
C LYS A 192 10.42 -8.24 -1.39
N PHE A 193 10.58 -6.93 -1.54
CA PHE A 193 9.50 -5.97 -1.40
C PHE A 193 8.68 -5.88 -2.69
N PHE A 194 7.37 -5.75 -2.55
CA PHE A 194 6.54 -5.32 -3.64
C PHE A 194 6.81 -3.83 -3.90
N THR A 195 7.27 -3.49 -5.10
CA THR A 195 7.78 -2.14 -5.40
C THR A 195 7.05 -1.49 -6.55
N PHE A 196 6.94 -0.16 -6.51
CA PHE A 196 6.43 0.63 -7.61
C PHE A 196 7.29 1.88 -7.84
N GLU A 197 7.63 2.14 -9.10
CA GLU A 197 8.44 3.27 -9.51
C GLU A 197 7.57 4.47 -9.89
N LEU A 198 7.83 5.61 -9.27
CA LEU A 198 7.20 6.88 -9.60
C LEU A 198 8.17 7.76 -10.40
N ASP A 199 7.62 8.68 -11.17
CA ASP A 199 8.41 9.65 -11.92
C ASP A 199 9.25 10.53 -11.01
N ASP A 200 10.41 10.96 -11.47
CA ASP A 200 11.42 11.73 -10.75
C ASP A 200 10.89 13.06 -10.18
N TRP A 201 9.97 13.73 -10.92
CA TRP A 201 9.37 14.98 -10.45
C TRP A 201 8.59 14.85 -9.12
N VAL A 202 8.11 13.64 -8.80
CA VAL A 202 7.42 13.37 -7.54
C VAL A 202 8.38 13.48 -6.35
N PHE A 203 9.65 13.12 -6.57
CA PHE A 203 10.70 13.12 -5.55
C PHE A 203 11.49 14.43 -5.52
N THR A 204 10.81 15.55 -5.63
CA THR A 204 11.42 16.89 -5.47
C THR A 204 11.00 17.52 -4.15
N GLU A 205 11.92 18.26 -3.51
CA GLU A 205 11.66 18.93 -2.22
C GLU A 205 10.48 19.91 -2.32
N THR A 206 10.41 20.67 -3.42
CA THR A 206 9.35 21.66 -3.65
C THR A 206 7.98 20.99 -3.71
N THR A 207 7.82 20.00 -4.58
CA THR A 207 6.54 19.27 -4.75
C THR A 207 6.11 18.59 -3.46
N ALA A 208 7.07 17.93 -2.78
CA ALA A 208 6.77 17.22 -1.53
C ALA A 208 6.32 18.19 -0.43
N ARG A 209 7.03 19.29 -0.26
CA ARG A 209 6.71 20.30 0.75
C ARG A 209 5.36 20.96 0.50
N GLU A 210 5.07 21.36 -0.74
CA GLU A 210 3.76 21.92 -1.12
C GLU A 210 2.61 20.95 -0.81
N LYS A 211 2.78 19.67 -1.13
CA LYS A 211 1.76 18.64 -0.85
C LYS A 211 1.49 18.48 0.64
N LEU A 212 2.55 18.37 1.45
CA LEU A 212 2.43 18.22 2.89
C LEU A 212 1.81 19.46 3.55
N LEU A 213 2.25 20.66 3.18
CA LEU A 213 1.69 21.91 3.70
C LEU A 213 0.21 22.07 3.36
N LYS A 214 -0.16 21.73 2.12
CA LYS A 214 -1.56 21.75 1.67
C LYS A 214 -2.39 20.72 2.42
N HIS A 215 -1.89 19.50 2.59
CA HIS A 215 -2.62 18.40 3.24
C HIS A 215 -2.87 18.69 4.73
N PHE A 216 -1.85 19.16 5.45
CA PHE A 216 -1.95 19.49 6.87
C PHE A 216 -2.46 20.90 7.17
N GLU A 217 -2.78 21.69 6.14
CA GLU A 217 -3.26 23.08 6.25
C GLU A 217 -2.34 23.96 7.13
N THR A 218 -1.02 23.78 6.98
CA THR A 218 0.00 24.47 7.80
C THR A 218 0.91 25.33 6.95
N LYS A 219 1.56 26.32 7.59
CA LYS A 219 2.55 27.20 6.94
C LYS A 219 3.97 26.62 6.95
N ASN A 220 4.27 25.67 7.84
CA ASN A 220 5.56 25.00 7.96
C ASN A 220 5.40 23.64 8.63
N LEU A 221 6.44 22.81 8.56
CA LEU A 221 6.45 21.46 9.13
C LEU A 221 7.14 21.40 10.53
N LYS A 222 7.48 22.55 11.13
CA LYS A 222 8.17 22.60 12.43
C LYS A 222 7.37 21.93 13.55
N GLY A 223 6.05 22.14 13.56
CA GLY A 223 5.15 21.53 14.56
C GLY A 223 5.17 20.02 14.58
N PHE A 224 5.52 19.37 13.46
CA PHE A 224 5.68 17.91 13.34
C PHE A 224 7.09 17.43 13.71
N GLY A 225 8.06 18.33 13.95
CA GLY A 225 9.44 17.96 14.27
C GLY A 225 10.25 17.40 13.11
N VAL A 226 9.78 17.57 11.86
CA VAL A 226 10.37 16.95 10.66
C VAL A 226 11.04 17.95 9.71
N GLU A 227 11.03 19.25 10.04
CA GLU A 227 11.51 20.34 9.16
C GLU A 227 12.94 20.13 8.64
N HIS A 228 13.80 19.48 9.41
CA HIS A 228 15.20 19.20 9.07
C HIS A 228 15.42 17.93 8.26
N LEU A 229 14.41 17.08 8.10
CA LEU A 229 14.49 15.79 7.40
C LEU A 229 14.18 15.99 5.91
N LYS A 230 15.11 16.54 5.15
CA LYS A 230 14.88 16.86 3.72
C LYS A 230 14.46 15.64 2.89
N ASN A 231 15.21 14.55 2.99
CA ASN A 231 14.91 13.33 2.24
C ASN A 231 13.65 12.63 2.80
N GLY A 232 13.42 12.72 4.11
CA GLY A 232 12.19 12.21 4.75
C GLY A 232 10.94 12.96 4.29
N ILE A 233 11.03 14.29 4.15
CA ILE A 233 9.95 15.14 3.60
C ILE A 233 9.65 14.74 2.15
N ILE A 234 10.69 14.53 1.32
CA ILE A 234 10.51 14.11 -0.08
C ILE A 234 9.79 12.76 -0.14
N ALA A 235 10.22 11.78 0.65
CA ALA A 235 9.56 10.48 0.72
C ALA A 235 8.10 10.60 1.20
N SER A 236 7.83 11.44 2.20
CA SER A 236 6.46 11.67 2.69
C SER A 236 5.56 12.31 1.64
N GLY A 237 6.07 13.32 0.92
CA GLY A 237 5.35 13.95 -0.18
C GLY A 237 5.05 13.01 -1.34
N ALA A 238 5.97 12.07 -1.64
CA ALA A 238 5.77 11.05 -2.65
C ALA A 238 4.59 10.12 -2.31
N ILE A 239 4.42 9.75 -1.04
CA ILE A 239 3.26 8.99 -0.57
C ILE A 239 1.96 9.76 -0.85
N LEU A 240 1.87 11.03 -0.45
CA LEU A 240 0.65 11.82 -0.69
C LEU A 240 0.35 11.98 -2.18
N GLN A 241 1.39 12.16 -3.01
CA GLN A 241 1.21 12.21 -4.46
C GLN A 241 0.67 10.88 -5.01
N TYR A 242 1.18 9.76 -4.51
CA TYR A 242 0.71 8.45 -4.91
C TYR A 242 -0.75 8.20 -4.56
N LEU A 243 -1.21 8.65 -3.38
CA LEU A 243 -2.62 8.57 -2.99
C LEU A 243 -3.53 9.32 -3.97
N ILE A 244 -3.09 10.49 -4.44
CA ILE A 244 -3.82 11.26 -5.46
C ILE A 244 -3.88 10.48 -6.78
N MET A 245 -2.75 9.89 -7.20
CA MET A 245 -2.67 9.10 -8.44
C MET A 245 -3.53 7.83 -8.40
N THR A 246 -3.72 7.26 -7.21
CA THR A 246 -4.56 6.07 -6.98
C THR A 246 -6.02 6.40 -6.65
N GLN A 247 -6.42 7.68 -6.80
CA GLN A 247 -7.78 8.19 -6.57
C GLN A 247 -8.26 8.11 -5.10
N HIS A 248 -7.33 7.99 -4.15
CA HIS A 248 -7.65 8.07 -2.73
C HIS A 248 -7.75 9.53 -2.30
N THR A 249 -8.95 10.10 -2.36
CA THR A 249 -9.19 11.52 -2.05
C THR A 249 -9.68 11.77 -0.62
N GLN A 250 -10.25 10.75 0.03
CA GLN A 250 -10.77 10.85 1.41
C GLN A 250 -9.68 10.52 2.44
N ILE A 251 -8.66 11.39 2.54
CA ILE A 251 -7.49 11.22 3.41
C ILE A 251 -7.44 12.24 4.56
N GLY A 252 -8.56 12.91 4.86
CA GLY A 252 -8.63 13.93 5.92
C GLY A 252 -8.38 13.40 7.34
N HIS A 253 -8.49 12.09 7.56
CA HIS A 253 -8.15 11.46 8.84
C HIS A 253 -6.64 11.33 9.09
N ILE A 254 -5.79 11.55 8.08
CA ILE A 254 -4.34 11.62 8.22
C ILE A 254 -3.98 13.03 8.70
N THR A 255 -3.96 13.23 10.01
CA THR A 255 -3.83 14.55 10.63
C THR A 255 -2.44 14.90 11.13
N SER A 256 -1.50 13.95 11.10
CA SER A 256 -0.16 14.15 11.65
C SER A 256 0.91 13.39 10.90
N LEU A 257 2.12 13.91 10.91
CA LEU A 257 3.34 13.27 10.44
C LEU A 257 4.34 13.23 11.59
N ALA A 258 4.72 12.03 12.03
CA ALA A 258 5.61 11.86 13.16
C ALA A 258 7.01 11.41 12.72
N ARG A 259 8.04 11.94 13.39
CA ARG A 259 9.42 11.49 13.21
C ARG A 259 9.65 10.17 13.94
N ILE A 260 10.31 9.21 13.27
CA ILE A 260 10.85 8.02 13.92
C ILE A 260 12.18 8.41 14.57
N GLU A 261 12.24 8.38 15.90
CA GLU A 261 13.44 8.76 16.65
C GLU A 261 14.29 7.50 16.92
N GLU A 262 15.43 7.41 16.23
CA GLU A 262 16.33 6.28 16.30
C GLU A 262 16.88 6.03 17.72
N ASP A 263 17.17 7.10 18.45
CA ASP A 263 17.84 7.02 19.75
C ASP A 263 16.96 6.46 20.88
N LYS A 264 15.64 6.45 20.69
CA LYS A 264 14.67 5.96 21.69
C LYS A 264 14.59 4.45 21.76
N TYR A 265 15.04 3.73 20.72
CA TYR A 265 14.80 2.29 20.60
C TYR A 265 16.11 1.48 20.54
N VAL A 266 16.06 0.25 21.05
CA VAL A 266 17.09 -0.73 20.78
C VAL A 266 17.01 -1.14 19.30
N ARG A 267 18.13 -1.11 18.61
CA ARG A 267 18.21 -1.44 17.19
C ARG A 267 18.21 -2.96 17.02
N LEU A 268 17.10 -3.53 16.63
CA LEU A 268 17.01 -4.92 16.22
C LEU A 268 17.11 -5.00 14.69
N ASP A 269 18.09 -5.74 14.20
CA ASP A 269 18.18 -6.04 12.77
C ASP A 269 17.28 -7.22 12.37
N LYS A 270 17.13 -7.44 11.07
CA LYS A 270 16.29 -8.51 10.53
C LYS A 270 16.72 -9.92 10.97
N PHE A 271 18.03 -10.13 11.19
CA PHE A 271 18.56 -11.42 11.63
C PHE A 271 18.20 -11.67 13.08
N THR A 272 18.34 -10.65 13.93
CA THR A 272 17.95 -10.72 15.35
C THR A 272 16.44 -10.97 15.49
N VAL A 273 15.59 -10.21 14.79
CA VAL A 273 14.13 -10.40 14.83
C VAL A 273 13.75 -11.81 14.38
N ARG A 274 14.39 -12.32 13.33
CA ARG A 274 14.17 -13.68 12.81
C ARG A 274 14.72 -14.76 13.75
N SER A 275 15.95 -14.62 14.22
CA SER A 275 16.61 -15.62 15.08
C SER A 275 15.94 -15.76 16.44
N LEU A 276 15.38 -14.68 16.97
CA LEU A 276 14.57 -14.68 18.19
C LEU A 276 13.08 -15.06 17.94
N GLU A 277 12.72 -15.33 16.70
CA GLU A 277 11.34 -15.66 16.28
C GLU A 277 10.28 -14.71 16.88
N LEU A 278 10.57 -13.40 16.88
CA LEU A 278 9.72 -12.42 17.54
C LEU A 278 8.33 -12.31 16.89
N ILE A 279 8.29 -12.19 15.56
CA ILE A 279 7.07 -11.94 14.78
C ILE A 279 6.78 -12.99 13.69
N GLY A 280 7.71 -13.88 13.44
CA GLY A 280 7.60 -14.99 12.50
C GLY A 280 8.44 -16.16 12.99
N ASN A 281 8.17 -17.37 12.53
CA ASN A 281 8.95 -18.56 12.84
C ASN A 281 9.79 -19.01 11.66
N MET A 282 10.81 -19.79 11.92
CA MET A 282 11.71 -20.36 10.89
C MET A 282 11.23 -21.71 10.37
N ASN A 283 10.36 -22.40 11.11
CA ASN A 283 9.86 -23.72 10.79
C ASN A 283 8.39 -23.68 10.41
N ASP A 284 7.98 -24.40 9.38
CA ASP A 284 6.58 -24.57 9.02
C ASP A 284 5.82 -25.22 10.19
N GLY A 285 4.75 -24.54 10.65
CA GLY A 285 3.94 -25.00 11.78
C GLY A 285 4.44 -24.59 13.18
N GLY A 286 5.56 -23.86 13.29
CA GLY A 286 6.01 -23.28 14.56
C GLY A 286 5.21 -22.06 15.00
N SER A 287 5.34 -21.64 16.26
CA SER A 287 4.74 -20.43 16.82
C SER A 287 5.79 -19.39 17.13
N SER A 288 5.62 -18.17 16.66
CA SER A 288 6.49 -17.04 17.04
C SER A 288 6.15 -16.52 18.44
N LEU A 289 7.07 -15.75 19.03
CA LEU A 289 6.86 -15.17 20.34
C LEU A 289 5.57 -14.35 20.41
N ILE A 290 5.26 -13.53 19.38
CA ILE A 290 4.03 -12.74 19.35
C ILE A 290 2.79 -13.62 19.37
N ASN A 291 2.77 -14.77 18.70
CA ASN A 291 1.63 -15.68 18.66
C ASN A 291 1.32 -16.25 20.04
N VAL A 292 2.33 -16.40 20.90
CA VAL A 292 2.19 -16.92 22.27
C VAL A 292 1.72 -15.84 23.24
N ILE A 293 2.27 -14.62 23.13
CA ILE A 293 2.02 -13.55 24.11
C ILE A 293 0.86 -12.61 23.72
N ASP A 294 0.44 -12.58 22.44
CA ASP A 294 -0.63 -11.69 21.99
C ASP A 294 -2.00 -12.18 22.52
N ARG A 295 -2.43 -11.54 23.60
CA ARG A 295 -3.76 -11.71 24.18
C ARG A 295 -4.56 -10.41 24.13
N THR A 296 -4.22 -9.52 23.22
CA THR A 296 -4.90 -8.24 23.05
C THR A 296 -6.32 -8.45 22.53
N ILE A 297 -7.28 -7.71 23.08
CA ILE A 297 -8.67 -7.77 22.66
C ILE A 297 -8.88 -6.92 21.41
N SER A 298 -8.29 -5.73 21.38
CA SER A 298 -8.49 -4.78 20.28
C SER A 298 -7.41 -4.92 19.19
N PRO A 299 -7.76 -4.72 17.91
CA PRO A 299 -6.80 -4.64 16.83
C PRO A 299 -5.69 -3.59 17.04
N MET A 300 -6.06 -2.44 17.63
CA MET A 300 -5.10 -1.39 17.96
C MET A 300 -4.07 -1.88 19.00
N GLY A 301 -4.49 -2.64 20.00
CA GLY A 301 -3.58 -3.26 20.96
C GLY A 301 -2.64 -4.26 20.33
N ALA A 302 -3.12 -5.09 19.41
CA ALA A 302 -2.29 -6.06 18.67
C ALA A 302 -1.19 -5.35 17.84
N ARG A 303 -1.55 -4.31 17.09
CA ARG A 303 -0.58 -3.51 16.32
C ARG A 303 0.46 -2.84 17.23
N LEU A 304 0.03 -2.30 18.37
CA LEU A 304 0.94 -1.69 19.33
C LEU A 304 1.89 -2.71 19.97
N LEU A 305 1.39 -3.89 20.35
CA LEU A 305 2.21 -4.97 20.90
C LEU A 305 3.29 -5.41 19.89
N LYS A 306 2.91 -5.63 18.63
CA LYS A 306 3.84 -5.98 17.56
C LYS A 306 4.93 -4.92 17.40
N ARG A 307 4.57 -3.64 17.46
CA ARG A 307 5.52 -2.53 17.40
C ARG A 307 6.49 -2.53 18.58
N TRP A 308 6.01 -2.75 19.79
CA TRP A 308 6.86 -2.80 20.99
C TRP A 308 7.88 -3.94 20.95
N MET A 309 7.55 -5.04 20.29
CA MET A 309 8.47 -6.16 20.14
C MET A 309 9.63 -5.86 19.19
N VAL A 310 9.37 -5.17 18.08
CA VAL A 310 10.40 -4.84 17.08
C VAL A 310 11.11 -3.52 17.35
N PHE A 311 10.52 -2.64 18.18
CA PHE A 311 11.09 -1.37 18.64
C PHE A 311 11.06 -1.27 20.17
N PRO A 312 11.84 -2.11 20.90
CA PRO A 312 11.91 -2.02 22.34
C PRO A 312 12.62 -0.73 22.77
N LEU A 313 12.13 -0.11 23.85
CA LEU A 313 12.69 1.13 24.38
C LEU A 313 14.06 0.88 25.02
N LYS A 314 14.98 1.84 24.85
CA LYS A 314 16.26 1.88 25.57
C LYS A 314 16.12 2.45 26.98
N ASP A 315 15.19 3.37 27.17
CA ASP A 315 15.01 4.08 28.44
C ASP A 315 14.25 3.19 29.44
N GLU A 316 14.92 2.84 30.52
CA GLU A 316 14.41 2.00 31.59
C GLU A 316 13.17 2.59 32.25
N LYS A 317 13.15 3.91 32.52
CA LYS A 317 12.01 4.58 33.13
C LYS A 317 10.77 4.49 32.26
N ARG A 318 10.88 4.75 30.96
CA ARG A 318 9.79 4.63 30.00
C ARG A 318 9.34 3.17 29.82
N SER A 319 10.27 2.21 29.93
CA SER A 319 9.94 0.79 29.92
C SER A 319 9.11 0.42 31.15
N GLU A 320 9.47 0.91 32.32
CA GLU A 320 8.69 0.73 33.56
C GLU A 320 7.33 1.42 33.52
N GLU A 321 7.21 2.62 32.97
CA GLU A 321 5.92 3.30 32.77
C GLU A 321 4.95 2.45 31.93
N ARG A 322 5.44 1.74 30.92
CA ARG A 322 4.62 0.78 30.17
C ARG A 322 4.15 -0.41 31.02
N ARG A 323 5.00 -0.89 31.91
CA ARG A 323 4.67 -1.98 32.85
C ARG A 323 3.59 -1.53 33.84
N VAL A 324 3.77 -0.37 34.46
CA VAL A 324 2.81 0.22 35.41
C VAL A 324 1.45 0.49 34.76
N GLY A 325 1.42 0.93 33.54
CA GLY A 325 0.15 1.09 32.79
C GLY A 325 -0.65 -0.21 32.63
N LYS A 326 0.01 -1.39 32.68
CA LYS A 326 -0.67 -2.70 32.73
C LYS A 326 -1.26 -3.00 34.12
N GLU A 327 -0.60 -2.59 35.18
CA GLU A 327 -1.08 -2.77 36.56
C GLU A 327 -2.32 -1.91 36.83
N CYS A 328 -2.43 -0.72 36.29
CA CYS A 328 -3.66 0.08 36.38
C CYS A 328 -4.88 -0.61 35.76
N ARG A 329 -4.72 -1.41 34.70
CA ARG A 329 -5.82 -2.16 34.08
C ARG A 329 -6.31 -3.34 34.94
N SER A 330 -5.44 -3.97 35.72
CA SER A 330 -5.82 -5.07 36.62
C SER A 330 -6.56 -4.57 37.87
N ARG A 331 -6.39 -3.29 38.25
CA ARG A 331 -7.12 -2.66 39.37
C ARG A 331 -8.52 -2.15 39.00
N TRP A 332 -8.86 -2.06 37.72
CA TRP A 332 -10.19 -1.68 37.22
C TRP A 332 -11.00 -2.92 36.83
N SER A 333 -10.95 -3.98 37.62
CA SER A 333 -11.92 -5.07 37.52
C SER A 333 -13.28 -4.57 38.05
N PRO A 334 -14.39 -4.75 37.30
CA PRO A 334 -15.70 -4.26 37.73
C PRO A 334 -16.30 -5.05 38.92
N TYR A 335 -15.50 -5.84 39.63
CA TYR A 335 -15.90 -6.60 40.82
C TYR A 335 -15.06 -6.18 42.03
N HIS A 336 -15.25 -4.94 42.45
CA HIS A 336 -15.06 -4.49 43.83
C HIS A 336 -16.13 -3.46 44.16
#